data_f5b5eb1e7aceba6ce53b726f0161b23f
#
_entry.id   f5b5eb1e7aceba6ce53b726f0161b23f
#
_cell.length_a   1.000
_cell.length_b   1.000
_cell.length_c   1.000
_cell.angle_alpha   90.00
_cell.angle_beta   90.00
_cell.angle_gamma   90.00
#
_symmetry.space_group_name_H-M   'P 1'
#
loop_
_entity.id
_entity.type
_entity.pdbx_description
1 polymer ?
#
loop_
_entity_poly.entity_id
_entity_poly.type
_entity_poly.pdbx_seq_one_letter_code
_entity_poly.pdbx_strand_id
1 'polypeptide(L)'
;MKFIRNLLALIGLVSLLGAGYAYVRLAPALAEFDSEFPRVYGQLAQRLLETGDPGVAMMWAVEVDEGLTPEDVIESLKSLATSRNFLFVGESPFYKQIKAITGEDYRYVNFLSFCDAKVGKIMLEYRDQYSGFMPCRIALVENKQGRLWLYSMNLEL
;
A
#
# COMPACT_ATOMS: atom_id res chain seq x y z
N MET A 1 -52.50 -4.06 12.03
CA MET A 1 -51.54 -3.28 12.85
C MET A 1 -50.72 -4.14 13.86
N LYS A 2 -51.31 -5.09 14.61
CA LYS A 2 -50.59 -5.90 15.60
C LYS A 2 -49.51 -6.80 14.95
N PHE A 3 -49.80 -7.39 13.78
CA PHE A 3 -48.87 -8.26 13.04
C PHE A 3 -47.57 -7.52 12.63
N ILE A 4 -47.71 -6.33 12.02
CA ILE A 4 -46.55 -5.52 11.60
C ILE A 4 -45.71 -5.10 12.82
N ARG A 5 -46.36 -4.69 13.90
CA ARG A 5 -45.63 -4.35 15.14
C ARG A 5 -44.87 -5.54 15.72
N ASN A 6 -45.45 -6.73 15.72
CA ASN A 6 -44.81 -7.92 16.24
C ASN A 6 -43.67 -8.39 15.35
N LEU A 7 -43.84 -8.25 14.02
CA LEU A 7 -42.76 -8.53 13.05
C LEU A 7 -41.56 -7.58 13.23
N LEU A 8 -41.82 -6.28 13.36
CA LEU A 8 -40.76 -5.31 13.61
C LEU A 8 -40.06 -5.54 14.96
N ALA A 9 -40.83 -5.91 16.00
CA ALA A 9 -40.23 -6.26 17.29
C ALA A 9 -39.36 -7.50 17.23
N LEU A 10 -39.76 -8.52 16.46
CA LEU A 10 -38.93 -9.73 16.21
C LEU A 10 -37.66 -9.39 15.47
N ILE A 11 -37.76 -8.61 14.38
CA ILE A 11 -36.58 -8.15 13.64
C ILE A 11 -35.62 -7.36 14.54
N GLY A 12 -36.16 -6.43 15.34
CA GLY A 12 -35.35 -5.65 16.29
C GLY A 12 -34.65 -6.53 17.33
N LEU A 13 -35.37 -7.53 17.88
CA LEU A 13 -34.78 -8.47 18.83
C LEU A 13 -33.66 -9.30 18.20
N VAL A 14 -33.90 -9.86 17.02
CA VAL A 14 -32.87 -10.65 16.27
C VAL A 14 -31.67 -9.78 15.95
N SER A 15 -31.87 -8.54 15.52
CA SER A 15 -30.77 -7.60 15.23
C SER A 15 -29.95 -7.27 16.48
N LEU A 16 -30.60 -7.04 17.62
CA LEU A 16 -29.90 -6.80 18.88
C LEU A 16 -29.10 -8.01 19.36
N LEU A 17 -29.68 -9.20 19.28
CA LEU A 17 -29.00 -10.44 19.66
C LEU A 17 -27.83 -10.70 18.73
N GLY A 18 -28.01 -10.49 17.41
CA GLY A 18 -26.95 -10.62 16.40
C GLY A 18 -25.81 -9.61 16.64
N ALA A 19 -26.13 -8.36 16.91
CA ALA A 19 -25.14 -7.33 17.23
C ALA A 19 -24.39 -7.64 18.53
N GLY A 20 -25.11 -8.06 19.57
CA GLY A 20 -24.50 -8.47 20.83
C GLY A 20 -23.55 -9.67 20.67
N TYR A 21 -23.97 -10.68 19.93
CA TYR A 21 -23.11 -11.82 19.60
C TYR A 21 -21.86 -11.40 18.81
N ALA A 22 -22.04 -10.60 17.76
CA ALA A 22 -20.95 -10.08 16.97
C ALA A 22 -19.97 -9.27 17.83
N TYR A 23 -20.49 -8.40 18.70
CA TYR A 23 -19.66 -7.62 19.62
C TYR A 23 -18.81 -8.52 20.53
N VAL A 24 -19.41 -9.51 21.19
CA VAL A 24 -18.68 -10.43 22.08
C VAL A 24 -17.61 -11.23 21.32
N ARG A 25 -17.88 -11.59 20.06
CA ARG A 25 -16.91 -12.34 19.24
C ARG A 25 -15.80 -11.46 18.67
N LEU A 26 -16.11 -10.23 18.29
CA LEU A 26 -15.16 -9.34 17.61
C LEU A 26 -14.38 -8.45 18.60
N ALA A 27 -14.96 -8.09 19.74
CA ALA A 27 -14.30 -7.18 20.68
C ALA A 27 -12.91 -7.66 21.15
N PRO A 28 -12.68 -8.95 21.47
CA PRO A 28 -11.33 -9.41 21.82
C PRO A 28 -10.33 -9.27 20.66
N ALA A 29 -10.77 -9.60 19.44
CA ALA A 29 -9.92 -9.46 18.26
C ALA A 29 -9.61 -8.00 17.94
N LEU A 30 -10.60 -7.11 18.09
CA LEU A 30 -10.42 -5.66 17.87
C LEU A 30 -9.55 -5.01 18.95
N ALA A 31 -9.52 -5.55 20.15
CA ALA A 31 -8.66 -5.07 21.24
C ALA A 31 -7.16 -5.31 21.00
N GLU A 32 -6.82 -6.24 20.10
CA GLU A 32 -5.44 -6.51 19.69
C GLU A 32 -4.93 -5.52 18.63
N PHE A 33 -5.83 -4.77 17.96
CA PHE A 33 -5.44 -3.80 16.96
C PHE A 33 -4.94 -2.50 17.60
N ASP A 34 -4.01 -1.85 16.90
CA ASP A 34 -3.56 -0.51 17.25
C ASP A 34 -4.72 0.49 17.29
N SER A 35 -4.61 1.51 18.13
CA SER A 35 -5.62 2.58 18.28
C SER A 35 -5.87 3.34 16.97
N GLU A 36 -4.88 3.38 16.07
CA GLU A 36 -4.96 4.01 14.75
C GLU A 36 -5.69 3.15 13.70
N PHE A 37 -5.92 1.87 13.99
CA PHE A 37 -6.56 0.93 13.06
C PHE A 37 -7.86 1.47 12.43
N PRO A 38 -8.85 1.99 13.19
CA PRO A 38 -10.10 2.48 12.60
C PRO A 38 -9.88 3.68 11.66
N ARG A 39 -8.92 4.56 11.99
CA ARG A 39 -8.58 5.71 11.17
C ARG A 39 -7.94 5.28 9.85
N VAL A 40 -6.93 4.44 9.93
CA VAL A 40 -6.13 3.98 8.78
C VAL A 40 -7.02 3.20 7.81
N TYR A 41 -7.77 2.22 8.29
CA TYR A 41 -8.66 1.42 7.44
C TYR A 41 -9.88 2.20 6.93
N GLY A 42 -10.34 3.21 7.70
CA GLY A 42 -11.34 4.16 7.22
C GLY A 42 -10.84 4.99 6.03
N GLN A 43 -9.60 5.47 6.09
CA GLN A 43 -8.96 6.18 4.98
C GLN A 43 -8.76 5.28 3.75
N LEU A 44 -8.34 4.02 3.96
CA LEU A 44 -8.22 3.05 2.87
C LEU A 44 -9.58 2.80 2.21
N ALA A 45 -10.63 2.60 3.00
CA ALA A 45 -11.99 2.40 2.48
C ALA A 45 -12.47 3.62 1.66
N GLN A 46 -12.21 4.83 2.14
CA GLN A 46 -12.53 6.05 1.40
C GLN A 46 -11.79 6.11 0.06
N ARG A 47 -10.46 5.92 0.06
CA ARG A 47 -9.66 5.90 -1.17
C ARG A 47 -10.11 4.81 -2.14
N LEU A 48 -10.50 3.66 -1.63
CA LEU A 48 -11.04 2.57 -2.44
C LEU A 48 -12.36 2.96 -3.14
N LEU A 49 -13.25 3.65 -2.42
CA LEU A 49 -14.50 4.15 -3.00
C LEU A 49 -14.26 5.26 -4.04
N GLU A 50 -13.27 6.12 -3.82
CA GLU A 50 -12.90 7.20 -4.73
C GLU A 50 -12.23 6.69 -6.02
N THR A 51 -11.35 5.71 -5.90
CA THR A 51 -10.55 5.21 -7.02
C THR A 51 -11.18 4.02 -7.75
N GLY A 52 -12.01 3.25 -7.06
CA GLY A 52 -12.56 1.98 -7.56
C GLY A 52 -11.51 0.88 -7.78
N ASP A 53 -10.26 1.11 -7.40
CA ASP A 53 -9.13 0.19 -7.62
C ASP A 53 -8.28 0.07 -6.35
N PRO A 54 -8.22 -1.12 -5.74
CA PRO A 54 -7.43 -1.33 -4.52
C PRO A 54 -5.92 -1.15 -4.74
N GLY A 55 -5.40 -1.47 -5.92
CA GLY A 55 -3.99 -1.26 -6.24
C GLY A 55 -3.64 0.23 -6.24
N VAL A 56 -4.49 1.07 -6.82
CA VAL A 56 -4.32 2.52 -6.82
C VAL A 56 -4.52 3.09 -5.41
N ALA A 57 -5.53 2.63 -4.68
CA ALA A 57 -5.82 3.10 -3.33
C ALA A 57 -4.66 2.88 -2.34
N MET A 58 -3.88 1.81 -2.54
CA MET A 58 -2.76 1.41 -1.70
C MET A 58 -1.40 2.00 -2.13
N MET A 59 -1.35 2.79 -3.19
CA MET A 59 -0.09 3.34 -3.70
C MET A 59 0.02 4.84 -3.46
N TRP A 60 1.24 5.29 -3.15
CA TRP A 60 1.64 6.66 -3.37
C TRP A 60 2.09 6.84 -4.81
N ALA A 61 1.67 7.94 -5.41
CA ALA A 61 2.03 8.33 -6.75
C ALA A 61 2.54 9.78 -6.72
N VAL A 62 3.75 10.00 -7.22
CA VAL A 62 4.37 11.33 -7.31
C VAL A 62 4.84 11.54 -8.74
N GLU A 63 4.39 12.60 -9.37
CA GLU A 63 4.88 13.00 -10.68
C GLU A 63 6.29 13.60 -10.56
N VAL A 64 7.17 13.22 -11.47
CA VAL A 64 8.53 13.77 -11.56
C VAL A 64 8.47 15.10 -12.29
N ASP A 65 9.20 16.10 -11.81
CA ASP A 65 9.26 17.41 -12.42
C ASP A 65 9.75 17.33 -13.88
N GLU A 66 9.20 18.21 -14.72
CA GLU A 66 9.57 18.28 -16.13
C GLU A 66 11.07 18.62 -16.30
N GLY A 67 11.70 17.95 -17.24
CA GLY A 67 13.11 18.16 -17.57
C GLY A 67 14.11 17.29 -16.80
N LEU A 68 13.64 16.52 -15.81
CA LEU A 68 14.49 15.53 -15.13
C LEU A 68 14.53 14.22 -15.93
N THR A 69 15.74 13.69 -16.06
CA THR A 69 15.94 12.36 -16.66
C THR A 69 15.73 11.25 -15.63
N PRO A 70 15.44 10.01 -16.06
CA PRO A 70 15.41 8.87 -15.15
C PRO A 70 16.66 8.73 -14.29
N GLU A 71 17.82 9.00 -14.87
CA GLU A 71 19.13 8.94 -14.21
C GLU A 71 19.25 9.98 -13.10
N ASP A 72 18.78 11.22 -13.33
CA ASP A 72 18.77 12.31 -12.31
C ASP A 72 17.90 11.90 -11.11
N VAL A 73 16.74 11.32 -11.38
CA VAL A 73 15.81 10.84 -10.34
C VAL A 73 16.43 9.70 -9.53
N ILE A 74 17.06 8.74 -10.19
CA ILE A 74 17.71 7.60 -9.52
C ILE A 74 18.87 8.09 -8.63
N GLU A 75 19.70 8.99 -9.14
CA GLU A 75 20.82 9.56 -8.36
C GLU A 75 20.30 10.33 -7.15
N SER A 76 19.26 11.14 -7.32
CA SER A 76 18.61 11.88 -6.24
C SER A 76 18.05 10.96 -5.16
N LEU A 77 17.38 9.88 -5.55
CA LEU A 77 16.85 8.88 -4.62
C LEU A 77 17.95 8.15 -3.86
N LYS A 78 19.04 7.76 -4.53
CA LYS A 78 20.21 7.12 -3.90
C LYS A 78 20.91 8.07 -2.92
N SER A 79 21.05 9.34 -3.28
CA SER A 79 21.63 10.37 -2.42
C SER A 79 20.77 10.61 -1.18
N LEU A 80 19.45 10.74 -1.38
CA LEU A 80 18.49 10.90 -0.28
C LEU A 80 18.50 9.69 0.66
N ALA A 81 18.51 8.49 0.10
CA ALA A 81 18.59 7.24 0.87
C ALA A 81 19.83 7.23 1.76
N THR A 82 20.99 7.55 1.19
CA THR A 82 22.26 7.62 1.93
C THR A 82 22.19 8.64 3.07
N SER A 83 21.65 9.82 2.82
CA SER A 83 21.51 10.90 3.82
C SER A 83 20.56 10.52 4.97
N ARG A 84 19.64 9.59 4.74
CA ARG A 84 18.67 9.10 5.72
C ARG A 84 19.02 7.72 6.29
N ASN A 85 20.21 7.20 6.02
CA ASN A 85 20.70 5.88 6.44
C ASN A 85 19.87 4.71 5.88
N PHE A 86 19.21 4.90 4.74
CA PHE A 86 18.63 3.81 3.97
C PHE A 86 19.69 3.14 3.10
N LEU A 87 19.66 1.83 3.03
CA LEU A 87 20.50 1.05 2.13
C LEU A 87 19.82 0.95 0.77
N PHE A 88 20.54 1.29 -0.29
CA PHE A 88 20.15 0.88 -1.63
C PHE A 88 20.50 -0.59 -1.84
N VAL A 89 19.50 -1.44 -2.06
CA VAL A 89 19.66 -2.91 -2.06
C VAL A 89 19.66 -3.48 -3.48
N GLY A 90 19.10 -2.76 -4.44
CA GLY A 90 19.10 -3.24 -5.80
C GLY A 90 18.27 -2.39 -6.77
N GLU A 91 18.51 -2.66 -8.03
CA GLU A 91 17.84 -2.04 -9.17
C GLU A 91 17.46 -3.11 -10.19
N SER A 92 16.25 -3.00 -10.75
CA SER A 92 15.76 -3.89 -11.78
C SER A 92 15.18 -3.09 -12.94
N PRO A 93 15.95 -2.88 -14.03
CA PRO A 93 15.49 -2.16 -15.21
C PRO A 93 14.52 -3.04 -16.02
N PHE A 94 13.26 -3.05 -15.62
CA PHE A 94 12.25 -3.98 -16.14
C PHE A 94 11.99 -3.80 -17.65
N TYR A 95 12.07 -2.58 -18.16
CA TYR A 95 11.94 -2.31 -19.59
C TYR A 95 12.99 -3.06 -20.45
N LYS A 96 14.23 -3.24 -19.91
CA LYS A 96 15.27 -4.03 -20.58
C LYS A 96 14.95 -5.52 -20.56
N GLN A 97 14.34 -6.00 -19.48
CA GLN A 97 13.93 -7.40 -19.36
C GLN A 97 12.80 -7.72 -20.34
N ILE A 98 11.82 -6.81 -20.49
CA ILE A 98 10.75 -6.97 -21.50
C ILE A 98 11.38 -7.06 -22.90
N LYS A 99 12.24 -6.12 -23.27
CA LYS A 99 12.91 -6.13 -24.58
C LYS A 99 13.69 -7.42 -24.81
N ALA A 100 14.40 -7.92 -23.82
CA ALA A 100 15.18 -9.16 -23.93
C ALA A 100 14.31 -10.41 -24.16
N ILE A 101 13.08 -10.43 -23.61
CA ILE A 101 12.18 -11.58 -23.70
C ILE A 101 11.27 -11.50 -24.93
N THR A 102 10.76 -10.31 -25.25
CA THR A 102 9.74 -10.12 -26.29
C THR A 102 10.33 -9.62 -27.61
N GLY A 103 11.51 -9.02 -27.59
CA GLY A 103 12.12 -8.30 -28.73
C GLY A 103 11.53 -6.90 -28.96
N GLU A 104 10.52 -6.51 -28.21
CA GLU A 104 9.83 -5.23 -28.37
C GLU A 104 10.40 -4.14 -27.45
N ASP A 105 10.48 -2.91 -27.96
CA ASP A 105 10.80 -1.77 -27.10
C ASP A 105 9.65 -1.45 -26.18
N TYR A 106 9.96 -1.17 -24.93
CA TYR A 106 8.97 -0.83 -23.92
C TYR A 106 9.28 0.51 -23.25
N ARG A 107 8.24 1.22 -22.81
CA ARG A 107 8.38 2.44 -22.05
C ARG A 107 9.26 2.23 -20.81
N TYR A 108 9.86 3.30 -20.31
CA TYR A 108 10.76 3.21 -19.18
C TYR A 108 10.02 2.70 -17.92
N VAL A 109 10.50 1.61 -17.36
CA VAL A 109 10.04 1.04 -16.07
C VAL A 109 11.26 0.49 -15.36
N ASN A 110 11.55 1.03 -14.18
CA ASN A 110 12.66 0.60 -13.36
C ASN A 110 12.24 0.48 -11.89
N PHE A 111 12.64 -0.59 -11.23
CA PHE A 111 12.36 -0.80 -9.82
C PHE A 111 13.62 -0.58 -9.00
N LEU A 112 13.53 0.31 -8.01
CA LEU A 112 14.58 0.63 -7.07
C LEU A 112 14.19 0.09 -5.70
N SER A 113 15.10 -0.59 -5.04
CA SER A 113 14.86 -1.23 -3.74
C SER A 113 15.71 -0.59 -2.66
N PHE A 114 15.06 -0.18 -1.58
CA PHE A 114 15.69 0.46 -0.42
C PHE A 114 15.31 -0.26 0.85
N CYS A 115 16.18 -0.25 1.85
CA CYS A 115 15.91 -0.88 3.13
C CYS A 115 16.52 -0.07 4.29
N ASP A 116 15.75 0.14 5.36
CA ASP A 116 16.28 0.55 6.65
C ASP A 116 16.45 -0.71 7.51
N ALA A 117 17.71 -1.06 7.81
CA ALA A 117 18.02 -2.26 8.57
C ALA A 117 17.48 -2.22 10.02
N LYS A 118 17.34 -1.02 10.61
CA LYS A 118 16.82 -0.88 11.99
C LYS A 118 15.31 -1.13 12.00
N VAL A 119 14.58 -0.51 11.07
CA VAL A 119 13.15 -0.73 10.91
C VAL A 119 12.88 -2.17 10.50
N GLY A 120 13.64 -2.72 9.55
CA GLY A 120 13.53 -4.10 9.12
C GLY A 120 13.73 -5.09 10.27
N LYS A 121 14.69 -4.84 11.16
CA LYS A 121 14.89 -5.65 12.36
C LYS A 121 13.65 -5.63 13.27
N ILE A 122 13.09 -4.44 13.56
CA ILE A 122 11.90 -4.32 14.41
C ILE A 122 10.71 -5.09 13.81
N MET A 123 10.51 -4.99 12.49
CA MET A 123 9.45 -5.70 11.79
C MET A 123 9.62 -7.23 11.91
N LEU A 124 10.84 -7.75 11.73
CA LEU A 124 11.14 -9.18 11.82
C LEU A 124 11.02 -9.71 13.26
N GLU A 125 11.48 -8.95 14.26
CA GLU A 125 11.31 -9.30 15.67
C GLU A 125 9.85 -9.38 16.10
N TYR A 126 8.99 -8.60 15.43
CA TYR A 126 7.54 -8.64 15.67
C TYR A 126 6.90 -9.88 15.03
N ARG A 127 7.11 -10.10 13.72
CA ARG A 127 6.62 -11.29 12.99
C ARG A 127 7.42 -11.50 11.70
N ASP A 128 7.84 -12.74 11.43
CA ASP A 128 8.61 -13.12 10.23
C ASP A 128 7.91 -12.76 8.91
N GLN A 129 6.56 -12.82 8.87
CA GLN A 129 5.76 -12.49 7.69
C GLN A 129 5.98 -11.06 7.19
N TYR A 130 6.38 -10.13 8.06
CA TYR A 130 6.70 -8.76 7.66
C TYR A 130 7.93 -8.66 6.75
N SER A 131 8.74 -9.74 6.65
CA SER A 131 9.80 -9.82 5.64
C SER A 131 9.29 -9.67 4.21
N GLY A 132 8.02 -10.04 3.95
CA GLY A 132 7.38 -9.90 2.65
C GLY A 132 7.19 -8.44 2.19
N PHE A 133 7.24 -7.46 3.10
CA PHE A 133 7.20 -6.03 2.77
C PHE A 133 8.57 -5.44 2.45
N MET A 134 9.64 -6.20 2.66
CA MET A 134 11.01 -5.76 2.47
C MET A 134 11.68 -6.40 1.25
N PRO A 135 12.54 -5.66 0.57
CA PRO A 135 12.84 -4.24 0.69
C PRO A 135 11.71 -3.36 0.16
N CYS A 136 11.59 -2.11 0.68
CA CYS A 136 10.67 -1.14 0.12
C CYS A 136 11.04 -0.84 -1.32
N ARG A 137 10.05 -0.86 -2.20
CA ARG A 137 10.23 -0.65 -3.64
C ARG A 137 9.69 0.70 -4.06
N ILE A 138 10.47 1.42 -4.85
CA ILE A 138 10.03 2.59 -5.59
C ILE A 138 10.10 2.22 -7.08
N ALA A 139 8.98 2.30 -7.78
CA ALA A 139 8.91 2.12 -9.21
C ALA A 139 9.02 3.49 -9.90
N LEU A 140 10.01 3.69 -10.76
CA LEU A 140 10.11 4.82 -11.65
C LEU A 140 9.56 4.40 -13.01
N VAL A 141 8.46 5.03 -13.42
CA VAL A 141 7.66 4.59 -14.57
C VAL A 141 7.36 5.77 -15.48
N GLU A 142 7.67 5.62 -16.75
CA GLU A 142 7.15 6.49 -17.80
C GLU A 142 5.70 6.08 -18.12
N ASN A 143 4.75 6.99 -17.96
CA ASN A 143 3.35 6.73 -18.27
C ASN A 143 3.10 6.71 -19.79
N LYS A 144 1.87 6.44 -20.23
CA LYS A 144 1.52 6.40 -21.66
C LYS A 144 1.59 7.76 -22.35
N GLN A 145 1.70 8.84 -21.59
CA GLN A 145 1.85 10.21 -22.07
C GLN A 145 3.33 10.69 -22.09
N GLY A 146 4.28 9.79 -21.80
CA GLY A 146 5.72 10.10 -21.80
C GLY A 146 6.20 10.84 -20.54
N ARG A 147 5.40 10.92 -19.47
CA ARG A 147 5.77 11.57 -18.21
C ARG A 147 6.26 10.56 -17.20
N LEU A 148 7.28 10.91 -16.43
CA LEU A 148 7.84 10.07 -15.37
C LEU A 148 7.05 10.20 -14.07
N TRP A 149 6.85 9.08 -13.43
CA TRP A 149 6.17 8.95 -12.14
C TRP A 149 6.91 8.03 -11.21
N LEU A 150 6.86 8.34 -9.93
CA LEU A 150 7.29 7.47 -8.84
C LEU A 150 6.07 6.84 -8.18
N TYR A 151 6.12 5.52 -8.01
CA TYR A 151 5.09 4.76 -7.29
C TYR A 151 5.74 3.97 -6.17
N SER A 152 5.14 4.02 -4.99
CA SER A 152 5.54 3.21 -3.83
C SER A 152 4.32 2.76 -3.05
N MET A 153 4.43 1.63 -2.36
CA MET A 153 3.37 1.17 -1.46
C MET A 153 3.19 2.17 -0.32
N ASN A 154 1.94 2.50 -0.02
CA ASN A 154 1.62 3.29 1.16
C ASN A 154 1.70 2.40 2.40
N LEU A 155 2.75 2.55 3.18
CA LEU A 155 2.99 1.78 4.41
C LEU A 155 2.28 2.37 5.65
N GLU A 156 1.50 3.42 5.49
CA GLU A 156 0.63 3.95 6.56
C GLU A 156 -0.73 3.22 6.62
N LEU A 157 -0.98 2.32 5.66
CA LEU A 157 -2.24 1.58 5.54
C LEU A 157 -2.17 0.19 6.17
#